data_338ae79952e8cfa1dd6728ad8bbe02a2
#
_entry.id   338ae79952e8cfa1dd6728ad8bbe02a2
#
_cell.length_a   1.000
_cell.length_b   1.000
_cell.length_c   1.000
_cell.angle_alpha   90.00
_cell.angle_beta   90.00
_cell.angle_gamma   90.00
#
_symmetry.space_group_name_H-M   'P 1'
#
loop_
_entity.id
_entity.type
_entity.pdbx_description
1 polymer ?
#
loop_
_entity_poly.entity_id
_entity_poly.type
_entity_poly.pdbx_seq_one_letter_code
_entity_poly.pdbx_strand_id
1 'polypeptide(L)'
;MKGRRVLTGRHFLLGDVACAEGALAAGCTFFAGYPITPSTEVAERLALRLPEVGGHYIQMEDELASMAAVVGASWAGAKAMTATSGPGFSLMMENLGLAVMMEAPCVVVDVQRGSPSTGLPTLTGQGDVMQAKWESHGDYEIVAYAPSTCQEMFDLTVRAFNVAERFRNPVVVLADEVVGHMTERVVIPPEEAIERWERPRPKVPPGELLFPFAPDGDLVPPMPRAGEGYRVYVESLTHDERGYPVMNADVHDQLVRRLNEKLRRAYHQIVDYELVEAQDAEVVVVAYGSTARSARQAVRLARKEKMRVGLLRPITLWPFPGHVVEELSARVRAFVVAELNLGQVAREVERFTDRPVYGANHAGGRMMPPELILPRIEEAYRDAQGSRRRYAPAG
;
A
#
# COMPACT_ATOMS: atom_id res chain seq x y z
N MET A 1 -19.74 -15.23 -26.07
CA MET A 1 -20.31 -14.92 -24.72
C MET A 1 -19.37 -13.89 -24.11
N LYS A 2 -19.84 -12.71 -23.79
CA LYS A 2 -19.01 -11.77 -22.99
C LYS A 2 -18.84 -12.42 -21.61
N GLY A 3 -17.61 -12.81 -21.27
CA GLY A 3 -17.29 -13.35 -19.96
C GLY A 3 -17.71 -12.36 -18.87
N ARG A 4 -18.14 -12.85 -17.73
CA ARG A 4 -18.40 -11.98 -16.57
C ARG A 4 -17.10 -11.28 -16.20
N ARG A 5 -17.14 -9.95 -16.17
CA ARG A 5 -15.98 -9.13 -15.79
C ARG A 5 -15.51 -9.48 -14.38
N VAL A 6 -16.43 -9.71 -13.46
CA VAL A 6 -16.18 -9.97 -12.04
C VAL A 6 -16.72 -11.35 -11.67
N LEU A 7 -15.93 -12.14 -10.95
CA LEU A 7 -16.41 -13.29 -10.19
C LEU A 7 -17.35 -12.79 -9.08
N THR A 8 -18.34 -13.60 -8.72
CA THR A 8 -19.27 -13.26 -7.63
C THR A 8 -19.50 -14.45 -6.73
N GLY A 9 -19.79 -14.22 -5.46
CA GLY A 9 -20.09 -15.27 -4.49
C GLY A 9 -18.89 -15.69 -3.65
N ARG A 10 -18.89 -16.93 -3.21
CA ARG A 10 -17.86 -17.48 -2.31
C ARG A 10 -16.88 -18.33 -3.10
N HIS A 11 -15.61 -18.02 -2.97
CA HIS A 11 -14.51 -18.71 -3.62
C HIS A 11 -13.46 -19.11 -2.60
N PHE A 12 -12.65 -20.10 -2.92
CA PHE A 12 -11.46 -20.48 -2.17
C PHE A 12 -10.26 -20.15 -3.05
N LEU A 13 -9.56 -19.04 -2.74
CA LEU A 13 -8.56 -18.44 -3.62
C LEU A 13 -7.25 -18.24 -2.87
N LEU A 14 -6.14 -18.36 -3.62
CA LEU A 14 -4.85 -17.79 -3.24
C LEU A 14 -4.97 -16.27 -3.09
N GLY A 15 -4.17 -15.68 -2.23
CA GLY A 15 -4.13 -14.24 -2.07
C GLY A 15 -3.81 -13.51 -3.36
N ASP A 16 -2.83 -13.96 -4.12
CA ASP A 16 -2.44 -13.39 -5.41
C ASP A 16 -3.56 -13.47 -6.46
N VAL A 17 -4.27 -14.60 -6.47
CA VAL A 17 -5.46 -14.75 -7.33
C VAL A 17 -6.58 -13.81 -6.89
N ALA A 18 -6.77 -13.62 -5.59
CA ALA A 18 -7.73 -12.67 -5.04
C ALA A 18 -7.37 -11.22 -5.40
N CYS A 19 -6.08 -10.86 -5.37
CA CYS A 19 -5.57 -9.58 -5.86
C CYS A 19 -5.93 -9.34 -7.33
N ALA A 20 -5.65 -10.31 -8.21
CA ALA A 20 -5.96 -10.22 -9.63
C ALA A 20 -7.47 -10.05 -9.89
N GLU A 21 -8.33 -10.80 -9.18
CA GLU A 21 -9.78 -10.63 -9.28
C GLU A 21 -10.25 -9.29 -8.69
N GLY A 22 -9.59 -8.77 -7.64
CA GLY A 22 -9.82 -7.42 -7.11
C GLY A 22 -9.49 -6.34 -8.14
N ALA A 23 -8.39 -6.49 -8.88
CA ALA A 23 -8.04 -5.59 -9.98
C ALA A 23 -9.10 -5.59 -11.09
N LEU A 24 -9.56 -6.76 -11.53
CA LEU A 24 -10.64 -6.88 -12.51
C LEU A 24 -11.94 -6.26 -11.98
N ALA A 25 -12.25 -6.49 -10.72
CA ALA A 25 -13.40 -5.91 -10.04
C ALA A 25 -13.33 -4.37 -10.01
N ALA A 26 -12.15 -3.79 -9.80
CA ALA A 26 -11.92 -2.34 -9.88
C ALA A 26 -12.02 -1.78 -11.31
N GLY A 27 -12.03 -2.64 -12.32
CA GLY A 27 -12.06 -2.27 -13.73
C GLY A 27 -10.68 -2.17 -14.39
N CYS A 28 -9.67 -2.87 -13.87
CA CYS A 28 -8.38 -2.99 -14.51
C CYS A 28 -8.51 -3.52 -15.94
N THR A 29 -7.84 -2.87 -16.88
CA THR A 29 -7.85 -3.22 -18.30
C THR A 29 -6.45 -3.36 -18.89
N PHE A 30 -5.40 -3.11 -18.11
CA PHE A 30 -4.03 -3.24 -18.56
C PHE A 30 -3.12 -3.76 -17.47
N PHE A 31 -2.35 -4.77 -17.80
CA PHE A 31 -1.26 -5.30 -16.98
C PHE A 31 0.01 -5.40 -17.81
N ALA A 32 1.10 -4.90 -17.28
CA ALA A 32 2.43 -5.18 -17.78
C ALA A 32 3.30 -5.67 -16.63
N GLY A 33 4.07 -6.75 -16.82
CA GLY A 33 4.89 -7.31 -15.75
C GLY A 33 5.98 -8.23 -16.26
N TYR A 34 6.95 -8.49 -15.39
CA TYR A 34 7.98 -9.49 -15.54
C TYR A 34 7.77 -10.59 -14.47
N PRO A 35 7.79 -11.88 -14.84
CA PRO A 35 7.53 -12.95 -13.89
C PRO A 35 8.58 -13.00 -12.78
N ILE A 36 8.14 -12.81 -11.55
CA ILE A 36 8.98 -12.87 -10.35
C ILE A 36 8.20 -13.48 -9.17
N THR A 37 8.80 -14.51 -8.55
CA THR A 37 8.26 -15.14 -7.35
C THR A 37 8.43 -14.20 -6.14
N PRO A 38 7.38 -14.03 -5.28
CA PRO A 38 6.13 -14.77 -5.19
C PRO A 38 4.89 -14.07 -5.80
N SER A 39 5.02 -13.14 -6.73
CA SER A 39 3.90 -12.40 -7.35
C SER A 39 3.43 -12.99 -8.70
N THR A 40 4.00 -14.12 -9.11
CA THR A 40 3.76 -14.71 -10.45
C THR A 40 2.28 -15.04 -10.67
N GLU A 41 1.58 -15.52 -9.66
CA GLU A 41 0.18 -15.94 -9.73
C GLU A 41 -0.79 -14.76 -9.98
N VAL A 42 -0.42 -13.54 -9.60
CA VAL A 42 -1.15 -12.32 -9.99
C VAL A 42 -1.09 -12.16 -11.51
N ALA A 43 0.12 -12.25 -12.09
CA ALA A 43 0.36 -12.12 -13.53
C ALA A 43 -0.32 -13.24 -14.32
N GLU A 44 -0.18 -14.49 -13.90
CA GLU A 44 -0.81 -15.67 -14.52
C GLU A 44 -2.34 -15.54 -14.56
N ARG A 45 -2.93 -15.12 -13.43
CA ARG A 45 -4.36 -14.92 -13.35
C ARG A 45 -4.85 -13.83 -14.30
N LEU A 46 -4.13 -12.71 -14.37
CA LEU A 46 -4.47 -11.60 -15.26
C LEU A 46 -4.22 -11.94 -16.73
N ALA A 47 -3.20 -12.74 -17.04
CA ALA A 47 -2.97 -13.25 -18.41
C ALA A 47 -4.17 -14.04 -18.94
N LEU A 48 -4.81 -14.82 -18.09
CA LEU A 48 -6.02 -15.57 -18.44
C LEU A 48 -7.26 -14.68 -18.52
N ARG A 49 -7.43 -13.75 -17.58
CA ARG A 49 -8.69 -13.05 -17.38
C ARG A 49 -8.83 -11.75 -18.17
N LEU A 50 -7.75 -10.99 -18.35
CA LEU A 50 -7.82 -9.69 -19.06
C LEU A 50 -8.36 -9.83 -20.49
N PRO A 51 -7.93 -10.81 -21.31
CA PRO A 51 -8.53 -10.99 -22.66
C PRO A 51 -10.03 -11.24 -22.63
N GLU A 52 -10.55 -11.94 -21.61
CA GLU A 52 -11.99 -12.22 -21.48
C GLU A 52 -12.83 -10.95 -21.24
N VAL A 53 -12.24 -9.92 -20.64
CA VAL A 53 -12.90 -8.63 -20.33
C VAL A 53 -12.53 -7.52 -21.31
N GLY A 54 -11.77 -7.84 -22.37
CA GLY A 54 -11.31 -6.88 -23.38
C GLY A 54 -10.14 -6.03 -22.95
N GLY A 55 -9.40 -6.48 -21.93
CA GLY A 55 -8.16 -5.88 -21.48
C GLY A 55 -6.91 -6.46 -22.16
N HIS A 56 -5.76 -5.91 -21.81
CA HIS A 56 -4.47 -6.26 -22.38
C HIS A 56 -3.49 -6.73 -21.30
N TYR A 57 -2.83 -7.83 -21.56
CA TYR A 57 -1.73 -8.37 -20.76
C TYR A 57 -0.46 -8.37 -21.60
N ILE A 58 0.64 -7.85 -21.06
CA ILE A 58 1.93 -7.83 -21.72
C ILE A 58 3.00 -8.32 -20.74
N GLN A 59 3.77 -9.33 -21.16
CA GLN A 59 5.00 -9.69 -20.48
C GLN A 59 6.14 -8.83 -21.06
N MET A 60 6.85 -8.14 -20.18
CA MET A 60 7.98 -7.28 -20.55
C MET A 60 9.31 -8.01 -20.26
N GLU A 61 10.41 -7.42 -20.74
CA GLU A 61 11.76 -7.96 -20.50
C GLU A 61 12.28 -7.71 -19.08
N ASP A 62 11.75 -6.70 -18.38
CA ASP A 62 12.10 -6.36 -17.01
C ASP A 62 11.01 -5.47 -16.35
N GLU A 63 11.21 -5.12 -15.09
CA GLU A 63 10.29 -4.29 -14.31
C GLU A 63 10.38 -2.79 -14.66
N LEU A 64 11.51 -2.31 -15.20
CA LEU A 64 11.64 -0.95 -15.74
C LEU A 64 10.66 -0.75 -16.88
N ALA A 65 10.73 -1.64 -17.88
CA ALA A 65 9.83 -1.62 -19.04
C ALA A 65 8.37 -1.83 -18.62
N SER A 66 8.12 -2.71 -17.63
CA SER A 66 6.78 -2.96 -17.09
C SER A 66 6.17 -1.70 -16.52
N MET A 67 6.88 -0.98 -15.66
CA MET A 67 6.35 0.24 -15.03
C MET A 67 6.18 1.37 -16.04
N ALA A 68 7.10 1.54 -17.00
CA ALA A 68 6.97 2.50 -18.07
C ALA A 68 5.71 2.25 -18.94
N ALA A 69 5.44 0.98 -19.27
CA ALA A 69 4.24 0.58 -20.01
C ALA A 69 2.96 0.87 -19.20
N VAL A 70 2.95 0.63 -17.88
CA VAL A 70 1.83 0.94 -16.98
C VAL A 70 1.54 2.44 -16.96
N VAL A 71 2.57 3.28 -16.85
CA VAL A 71 2.43 4.75 -16.87
C VAL A 71 1.83 5.22 -18.21
N GLY A 72 2.35 4.71 -19.34
CA GLY A 72 1.83 5.01 -20.66
C GLY A 72 0.38 4.57 -20.85
N ALA A 73 0.03 3.36 -20.43
CA ALA A 73 -1.33 2.83 -20.48
C ALA A 73 -2.30 3.65 -19.63
N SER A 74 -1.86 4.13 -18.48
CA SER A 74 -2.65 5.03 -17.63
C SER A 74 -3.02 6.31 -18.35
N TRP A 75 -2.08 6.96 -19.04
CA TRP A 75 -2.35 8.15 -19.86
C TRP A 75 -3.19 7.83 -21.10
N ALA A 76 -3.14 6.62 -21.63
CA ALA A 76 -4.07 6.13 -22.65
C ALA A 76 -5.48 5.83 -22.10
N GLY A 77 -5.71 6.01 -20.81
CA GLY A 77 -7.02 5.89 -20.16
C GLY A 77 -7.32 4.51 -19.56
N ALA A 78 -6.36 3.60 -19.56
CA ALA A 78 -6.51 2.32 -18.87
C ALA A 78 -6.45 2.50 -17.35
N LYS A 79 -7.17 1.65 -16.61
CA LYS A 79 -6.82 1.34 -15.23
C LYS A 79 -5.72 0.28 -15.31
N ALA A 80 -4.50 0.66 -14.94
CA ALA A 80 -3.29 -0.11 -15.22
C ALA A 80 -2.57 -0.53 -13.94
N MET A 81 -1.95 -1.72 -13.98
CA MET A 81 -1.17 -2.23 -12.86
C MET A 81 0.02 -3.09 -13.30
N THR A 82 0.92 -3.29 -12.35
CA THR A 82 1.97 -4.31 -12.38
C THR A 82 2.03 -5.07 -11.07
N ALA A 83 2.66 -6.24 -11.07
CA ALA A 83 2.95 -7.00 -9.86
C ALA A 83 4.40 -7.46 -9.88
N THR A 84 5.06 -7.41 -8.72
CA THR A 84 6.49 -7.65 -8.56
C THR A 84 6.83 -8.14 -7.15
N SER A 85 8.11 -8.26 -6.87
CA SER A 85 8.70 -8.52 -5.55
C SER A 85 10.01 -7.73 -5.41
N GLY A 86 10.48 -7.50 -4.21
CA GLY A 86 11.64 -6.71 -3.81
C GLY A 86 12.65 -6.28 -4.89
N PRO A 87 13.36 -7.21 -5.59
CA PRO A 87 14.31 -6.82 -6.64
C PRO A 87 13.66 -6.04 -7.80
N GLY A 88 12.49 -6.50 -8.27
CA GLY A 88 11.79 -5.81 -9.34
C GLY A 88 11.14 -4.51 -8.85
N PHE A 89 10.72 -4.45 -7.58
CA PHE A 89 10.25 -3.21 -6.95
C PHE A 89 11.36 -2.16 -6.92
N SER A 90 12.60 -2.54 -6.60
CA SER A 90 13.78 -1.66 -6.71
C SER A 90 13.99 -1.13 -8.14
N LEU A 91 13.86 -1.98 -9.16
CA LEU A 91 14.06 -1.57 -10.55
C LEU A 91 13.03 -0.55 -11.03
N MET A 92 11.81 -0.55 -10.51
CA MET A 92 10.76 0.39 -10.95
C MET A 92 10.70 1.71 -10.17
N MET A 93 11.58 1.94 -9.18
CA MET A 93 11.49 3.11 -8.29
C MET A 93 11.61 4.45 -9.01
N GLU A 94 12.47 4.58 -10.01
CA GLU A 94 12.56 5.79 -10.82
C GLU A 94 11.24 6.05 -11.56
N ASN A 95 10.70 5.03 -12.21
CA ASN A 95 9.41 5.13 -12.92
C ASN A 95 8.22 5.34 -11.98
N LEU A 96 8.32 4.95 -10.70
CA LEU A 96 7.33 5.29 -9.68
C LEU A 96 7.34 6.81 -9.40
N GLY A 97 8.53 7.40 -9.25
CA GLY A 97 8.69 8.86 -9.14
C GLY A 97 8.19 9.60 -10.37
N LEU A 98 8.48 9.07 -11.56
CA LEU A 98 7.92 9.56 -12.83
C LEU A 98 6.39 9.52 -12.82
N ALA A 99 5.78 8.42 -12.36
CA ALA A 99 4.32 8.30 -12.27
C ALA A 99 3.71 9.34 -11.32
N VAL A 100 4.39 9.69 -10.23
CA VAL A 100 3.97 10.77 -9.33
C VAL A 100 4.03 12.11 -10.04
N MET A 101 5.14 12.44 -10.73
CA MET A 101 5.33 13.70 -11.44
C MET A 101 4.33 13.86 -12.58
N MET A 102 4.06 12.80 -13.33
CA MET A 102 3.08 12.77 -14.41
C MET A 102 1.63 12.65 -13.91
N GLU A 103 1.42 12.50 -12.62
CA GLU A 103 0.11 12.23 -12.01
C GLU A 103 -0.64 11.11 -12.74
N ALA A 104 0.06 10.00 -12.97
CA ALA A 104 -0.45 8.81 -13.65
C ALA A 104 -1.01 7.80 -12.63
N PRO A 105 -2.33 7.65 -12.50
CA PRO A 105 -2.93 6.69 -11.60
C PRO A 105 -2.59 5.26 -12.03
N CYS A 106 -2.01 4.48 -11.13
CA CYS A 106 -1.71 3.08 -11.36
C CYS A 106 -1.56 2.32 -10.03
N VAL A 107 -1.58 1.00 -10.09
CA VAL A 107 -1.39 0.14 -8.92
C VAL A 107 -0.14 -0.71 -9.11
N VAL A 108 0.73 -0.71 -8.12
CA VAL A 108 1.90 -1.60 -8.02
C VAL A 108 1.65 -2.57 -6.88
N VAL A 109 1.69 -3.86 -7.17
CA VAL A 109 1.61 -4.91 -6.15
C VAL A 109 3.00 -5.43 -5.89
N ASP A 110 3.49 -5.27 -4.67
CA ASP A 110 4.74 -5.87 -4.20
C ASP A 110 4.41 -7.01 -3.23
N VAL A 111 4.65 -8.25 -3.66
CA VAL A 111 4.54 -9.42 -2.80
C VAL A 111 5.93 -9.67 -2.22
N GLN A 112 6.13 -9.16 -1.01
CA GLN A 112 7.43 -9.12 -0.34
C GLN A 112 7.94 -10.52 0.00
N ARG A 113 9.22 -10.74 -0.24
CA ARG A 113 9.94 -11.98 0.06
C ARG A 113 11.15 -11.73 0.94
N GLY A 114 11.84 -12.79 1.38
CA GLY A 114 13.06 -12.66 2.15
C GLY A 114 14.13 -11.89 1.36
N SER A 115 14.62 -10.79 1.92
CA SER A 115 15.58 -9.85 1.33
C SER A 115 16.79 -9.66 2.27
N PRO A 116 17.90 -8.99 1.87
CA PRO A 116 18.07 -8.14 0.68
C PRO A 116 18.45 -8.92 -0.59
N SER A 117 18.45 -8.20 -1.74
CA SER A 117 18.79 -8.70 -3.08
C SER A 117 17.87 -9.83 -3.53
N THR A 118 18.34 -10.82 -4.26
CA THR A 118 17.56 -12.00 -4.68
C THR A 118 16.91 -12.70 -3.47
N GLY A 119 17.64 -12.74 -2.37
CA GLY A 119 17.14 -13.19 -1.06
C GLY A 119 16.59 -14.61 -1.07
N LEU A 120 15.36 -14.76 -0.58
CA LEU A 120 14.66 -16.03 -0.44
C LEU A 120 13.35 -16.01 -1.25
N PRO A 121 13.37 -16.35 -2.55
CA PRO A 121 12.22 -16.14 -3.45
C PRO A 121 10.92 -16.81 -3.03
N THR A 122 10.97 -17.91 -2.31
CA THR A 122 9.81 -18.70 -1.86
C THR A 122 9.55 -18.59 -0.35
N LEU A 123 10.17 -17.64 0.32
CA LEU A 123 10.05 -17.44 1.76
C LEU A 123 9.72 -15.96 2.07
N THR A 124 8.90 -15.77 3.07
CA THR A 124 8.30 -14.48 3.40
C THR A 124 9.29 -13.45 3.96
N GLY A 125 8.94 -12.18 3.79
CA GLY A 125 9.60 -11.02 4.39
C GLY A 125 8.69 -9.80 4.40
N GLN A 126 9.08 -8.76 5.11
CA GLN A 126 8.41 -7.45 5.15
C GLN A 126 9.50 -6.36 5.10
N GLY A 127 10.47 -6.52 4.18
CA GLY A 127 11.66 -5.68 4.07
C GLY A 127 11.50 -4.44 3.21
N ASP A 128 10.43 -4.34 2.43
CA ASP A 128 10.27 -3.33 1.38
C ASP A 128 9.40 -2.13 1.81
N VAL A 129 9.07 -2.05 3.10
CA VAL A 129 8.19 -1.01 3.67
C VAL A 129 8.78 0.39 3.53
N MET A 130 10.05 0.57 3.93
CA MET A 130 10.73 1.86 3.78
C MET A 130 11.06 2.16 2.33
N GLN A 131 11.36 1.14 1.53
CA GLN A 131 11.56 1.25 0.09
C GLN A 131 10.34 1.85 -0.59
N ALA A 132 9.15 1.38 -0.28
CA ALA A 132 7.90 1.90 -0.83
C ALA A 132 7.73 3.42 -0.59
N LYS A 133 8.30 3.96 0.48
CA LYS A 133 8.19 5.39 0.82
C LYS A 133 9.33 6.25 0.28
N TRP A 134 10.56 5.75 0.34
CA TRP A 134 11.75 6.63 0.29
C TRP A 134 12.74 6.32 -0.83
N GLU A 135 12.54 5.27 -1.62
CA GLU A 135 13.58 4.85 -2.56
C GLU A 135 13.62 5.67 -3.86
N SER A 136 12.47 6.13 -4.34
CA SER A 136 12.48 7.13 -5.39
C SER A 136 12.96 8.49 -4.83
N HIS A 137 13.58 9.28 -5.67
CA HIS A 137 14.17 10.56 -5.25
C HIS A 137 13.14 11.69 -5.17
N GLY A 138 13.47 12.74 -4.40
CA GLY A 138 12.63 13.92 -4.22
C GLY A 138 11.56 13.78 -3.13
N ASP A 139 10.74 14.82 -3.00
CA ASP A 139 9.66 14.90 -2.03
C ASP A 139 8.33 14.49 -2.66
N TYR A 140 7.80 13.34 -2.28
CA TYR A 140 6.50 12.86 -2.73
C TYR A 140 5.75 12.10 -1.63
N GLU A 141 4.44 12.06 -1.76
CA GLU A 141 3.60 11.17 -0.94
C GLU A 141 3.19 9.95 -1.76
N ILE A 142 3.19 8.79 -1.11
CA ILE A 142 2.74 7.52 -1.65
C ILE A 142 1.65 6.93 -0.76
N VAL A 143 0.76 6.14 -1.36
CA VAL A 143 -0.20 5.34 -0.61
C VAL A 143 0.20 3.88 -0.70
N ALA A 144 0.30 3.21 0.46
CA ALA A 144 0.64 1.79 0.51
C ALA A 144 -0.25 1.06 1.52
N TYR A 145 -0.90 -0.01 1.07
CA TYR A 145 -1.78 -0.86 1.87
C TYR A 145 -1.14 -2.21 2.15
N ALA A 146 -1.30 -2.73 3.38
CA ALA A 146 -0.76 -4.01 3.81
C ALA A 146 -1.89 -5.01 4.14
N PRO A 147 -2.31 -5.86 3.20
CA PRO A 147 -3.30 -6.88 3.42
C PRO A 147 -2.78 -7.97 4.39
N SER A 148 -3.67 -8.56 5.19
CA SER A 148 -3.36 -9.64 6.11
C SER A 148 -4.17 -10.93 5.84
N THR A 149 -5.05 -10.90 4.86
CA THR A 149 -5.92 -12.02 4.45
C THR A 149 -6.12 -12.02 2.94
N CYS A 150 -6.53 -13.18 2.39
CA CYS A 150 -6.90 -13.24 0.96
C CYS A 150 -8.13 -12.35 0.64
N GLN A 151 -9.05 -12.16 1.60
CA GLN A 151 -10.15 -11.19 1.41
C GLN A 151 -9.61 -9.78 1.25
N GLU A 152 -8.64 -9.39 2.09
CA GLU A 152 -8.05 -8.05 1.99
C GLU A 152 -7.16 -7.88 0.76
N MET A 153 -6.57 -8.96 0.22
CA MET A 153 -5.91 -8.89 -1.09
C MET A 153 -6.88 -8.45 -2.19
N PHE A 154 -8.13 -8.93 -2.15
CA PHE A 154 -9.19 -8.46 -3.04
C PHE A 154 -9.62 -7.03 -2.71
N ASP A 155 -10.04 -6.77 -1.48
CA ASP A 155 -10.67 -5.51 -1.08
C ASP A 155 -9.71 -4.32 -1.18
N LEU A 156 -8.46 -4.49 -0.72
CA LEU A 156 -7.45 -3.43 -0.77
C LEU A 156 -6.91 -3.19 -2.18
N THR A 157 -6.94 -4.19 -3.06
CA THR A 157 -6.63 -3.96 -4.49
C THR A 157 -7.71 -3.11 -5.15
N VAL A 158 -9.01 -3.37 -4.88
CA VAL A 158 -10.09 -2.49 -5.34
C VAL A 158 -9.90 -1.07 -4.81
N ARG A 159 -9.60 -0.94 -3.50
CA ARG A 159 -9.35 0.36 -2.86
C ARG A 159 -8.13 1.06 -3.44
N ALA A 160 -7.05 0.34 -3.74
CA ALA A 160 -5.85 0.89 -4.35
C ALA A 160 -6.15 1.55 -5.71
N PHE A 161 -6.93 0.88 -6.57
CA PHE A 161 -7.39 1.47 -7.82
C PHE A 161 -8.26 2.70 -7.59
N ASN A 162 -9.19 2.66 -6.65
CA ASN A 162 -10.06 3.80 -6.36
C ASN A 162 -9.24 5.02 -5.91
N VAL A 163 -8.32 4.83 -4.98
CA VAL A 163 -7.46 5.91 -4.50
C VAL A 163 -6.53 6.41 -5.61
N ALA A 164 -5.93 5.51 -6.41
CA ALA A 164 -5.08 5.89 -7.53
C ALA A 164 -5.86 6.78 -8.53
N GLU A 165 -7.03 6.35 -8.94
CA GLU A 165 -7.89 7.09 -9.88
C GLU A 165 -8.33 8.45 -9.32
N ARG A 166 -8.83 8.45 -8.07
CA ARG A 166 -9.36 9.66 -7.43
C ARG A 166 -8.32 10.76 -7.28
N PHE A 167 -7.09 10.38 -6.90
CA PHE A 167 -6.02 11.33 -6.57
C PHE A 167 -4.94 11.44 -7.65
N ARG A 168 -5.08 10.72 -8.77
CA ARG A 168 -4.08 10.68 -9.83
C ARG A 168 -2.67 10.46 -9.26
N ASN A 169 -2.51 9.33 -8.57
CA ASN A 169 -1.26 8.97 -7.90
C ASN A 169 -1.03 7.45 -8.00
N PRO A 170 0.21 6.97 -8.11
CA PRO A 170 0.47 5.55 -7.94
C PRO A 170 0.12 5.11 -6.52
N VAL A 171 -0.40 3.88 -6.38
CA VAL A 171 -0.72 3.25 -5.10
C VAL A 171 -0.07 1.87 -5.03
N VAL A 172 0.53 1.54 -3.89
CA VAL A 172 1.22 0.27 -3.67
C VAL A 172 0.36 -0.65 -2.80
N VAL A 173 0.29 -1.93 -3.15
CA VAL A 173 -0.19 -3.00 -2.28
C VAL A 173 1.03 -3.79 -1.83
N LEU A 174 1.40 -3.62 -0.55
CA LEU A 174 2.52 -4.29 0.10
C LEU A 174 2.03 -5.57 0.77
N ALA A 175 1.86 -6.63 0.00
CA ALA A 175 1.59 -7.96 0.52
C ALA A 175 2.90 -8.62 0.99
N ASP A 176 2.80 -9.67 1.78
CA ASP A 176 3.92 -10.58 2.00
C ASP A 176 3.61 -11.97 1.41
N GLU A 177 4.63 -12.76 1.15
CA GLU A 177 4.52 -14.08 0.51
C GLU A 177 3.48 -14.98 1.18
N VAL A 178 3.38 -14.95 2.54
CA VAL A 178 2.38 -15.75 3.25
C VAL A 178 0.97 -15.36 2.83
N VAL A 179 0.67 -14.07 2.76
CA VAL A 179 -0.65 -13.58 2.34
C VAL A 179 -0.90 -13.86 0.87
N GLY A 180 0.12 -13.71 0.02
CA GLY A 180 0.03 -14.01 -1.42
C GLY A 180 -0.30 -15.48 -1.70
N HIS A 181 0.40 -16.39 -1.02
CA HIS A 181 0.35 -17.84 -1.31
C HIS A 181 -0.58 -18.65 -0.41
N MET A 182 -1.09 -18.09 0.71
CA MET A 182 -2.13 -18.80 1.46
C MET A 182 -3.45 -18.83 0.70
N THR A 183 -4.27 -19.83 0.97
CA THR A 183 -5.60 -19.98 0.37
C THR A 183 -6.66 -19.84 1.44
N GLU A 184 -7.59 -18.91 1.24
CA GLU A 184 -8.71 -18.67 2.15
C GLU A 184 -10.04 -18.52 1.40
N ARG A 185 -11.13 -18.50 2.16
CA ARG A 185 -12.43 -18.13 1.64
C ARG A 185 -12.46 -16.63 1.34
N VAL A 186 -12.73 -16.29 0.07
CA VAL A 186 -12.93 -14.92 -0.41
C VAL A 186 -14.40 -14.77 -0.82
N VAL A 187 -15.04 -13.71 -0.36
CA VAL A 187 -16.42 -13.36 -0.74
C VAL A 187 -16.35 -12.16 -1.68
N ILE A 188 -16.71 -12.39 -2.93
CA ILE A 188 -16.73 -11.34 -3.96
C ILE A 188 -18.16 -10.85 -4.11
N PRO A 189 -18.45 -9.57 -3.86
CA PRO A 189 -19.80 -9.03 -4.01
C PRO A 189 -20.25 -9.01 -5.48
N PRO A 190 -21.55 -8.86 -5.75
CA PRO A 190 -22.03 -8.59 -7.11
C PRO A 190 -21.36 -7.35 -7.70
N GLU A 191 -21.15 -7.32 -9.01
CA GLU A 191 -20.39 -6.25 -9.68
C GLU A 191 -20.96 -4.86 -9.43
N GLU A 192 -22.28 -4.73 -9.33
CA GLU A 192 -22.99 -3.49 -9.04
C GLU A 192 -22.82 -2.98 -7.60
N ALA A 193 -22.37 -3.84 -6.69
CA ALA A 193 -22.09 -3.47 -5.29
C ALA A 193 -20.62 -3.08 -5.07
N ILE A 194 -19.78 -3.20 -6.12
CA ILE A 194 -18.37 -2.81 -6.04
C ILE A 194 -18.24 -1.32 -6.31
N GLU A 195 -17.80 -0.58 -5.31
CA GLU A 195 -17.54 0.85 -5.47
C GLU A 195 -16.34 1.07 -6.41
N ARG A 196 -16.53 1.89 -7.45
CA ARG A 196 -15.49 2.27 -8.40
C ARG A 196 -15.40 3.77 -8.50
N TRP A 197 -14.22 4.31 -8.22
CA TRP A 197 -13.93 5.71 -8.43
C TRP A 197 -13.28 5.90 -9.81
N GLU A 198 -13.53 7.06 -10.40
CA GLU A 198 -12.97 7.43 -11.69
C GLU A 198 -12.11 8.67 -11.53
N ARG A 199 -11.06 8.76 -12.35
CA ARG A 199 -10.22 9.95 -12.41
C ARG A 199 -11.02 11.17 -12.89
N PRO A 200 -10.72 12.38 -12.39
CA PRO A 200 -11.37 13.60 -12.85
C PRO A 200 -11.23 13.75 -14.37
N ARG A 201 -12.32 14.01 -15.06
CA ARG A 201 -12.35 14.18 -16.50
C ARG A 201 -12.32 15.66 -16.88
N PRO A 202 -11.75 16.02 -18.07
CA PRO A 202 -11.88 17.36 -18.62
C PRO A 202 -13.33 17.79 -18.74
N LYS A 203 -13.61 19.05 -18.38
CA LYS A 203 -14.93 19.68 -18.54
C LYS A 203 -15.11 20.32 -19.91
N VAL A 204 -14.02 20.51 -20.64
CA VAL A 204 -14.01 21.05 -22.01
C VAL A 204 -14.00 19.92 -23.03
N PRO A 205 -14.63 20.06 -24.21
CA PRO A 205 -14.60 19.03 -25.24
C PRO A 205 -13.23 18.93 -25.92
N PRO A 206 -12.92 17.78 -26.58
CA PRO A 206 -11.73 17.66 -27.40
C PRO A 206 -11.63 18.77 -28.46
N GLY A 207 -10.43 19.30 -28.64
CA GLY A 207 -10.15 20.41 -29.58
C GLY A 207 -10.14 21.79 -28.93
N GLU A 208 -10.72 21.96 -27.76
CA GLU A 208 -10.58 23.16 -26.95
C GLU A 208 -9.31 23.16 -26.11
N LEU A 209 -8.90 24.33 -25.61
CA LEU A 209 -7.72 24.49 -24.78
C LEU A 209 -7.95 23.81 -23.43
N LEU A 210 -7.07 22.86 -23.09
CA LEU A 210 -7.06 22.13 -21.83
C LEU A 210 -5.71 22.31 -21.13
N PHE A 211 -5.76 22.54 -19.84
CA PHE A 211 -4.58 22.51 -18.95
C PHE A 211 -4.64 21.23 -18.10
N PRO A 212 -3.92 20.15 -18.50
CA PRO A 212 -4.05 18.81 -17.87
C PRO A 212 -3.44 18.72 -16.46
N PHE A 213 -2.73 19.77 -16.02
CA PHE A 213 -2.13 19.89 -14.69
C PHE A 213 -2.62 21.09 -13.90
N ALA A 214 -3.64 21.81 -14.39
CA ALA A 214 -4.34 22.83 -13.63
C ALA A 214 -5.33 22.17 -12.67
N PRO A 215 -5.11 22.26 -11.35
CA PRO A 215 -5.98 21.61 -10.38
C PRO A 215 -7.31 22.32 -10.23
N ASP A 216 -8.37 21.55 -10.03
CA ASP A 216 -9.63 22.05 -9.46
C ASP A 216 -9.50 22.19 -7.92
N GLY A 217 -10.57 22.56 -7.23
CA GLY A 217 -10.56 22.91 -5.80
C GLY A 217 -10.00 21.86 -4.82
N ASP A 218 -9.87 20.60 -5.24
CA ASP A 218 -9.33 19.49 -4.44
C ASP A 218 -7.85 19.16 -4.76
N LEU A 219 -7.16 20.02 -5.48
CA LEU A 219 -5.75 19.89 -5.90
C LEU A 219 -5.48 18.77 -6.92
N VAL A 220 -6.51 18.11 -7.43
CA VAL A 220 -6.39 17.04 -8.43
C VAL A 220 -6.82 17.58 -9.80
N PRO A 221 -5.91 17.70 -10.76
CA PRO A 221 -6.26 18.22 -12.07
C PRO A 221 -7.05 17.20 -12.90
N PRO A 222 -7.82 17.65 -13.92
CA PRO A 222 -8.51 16.75 -14.83
C PRO A 222 -7.51 15.97 -15.70
N MET A 223 -7.79 14.70 -15.99
CA MET A 223 -6.93 13.86 -16.82
C MET A 223 -7.62 13.49 -18.13
N PRO A 224 -7.16 14.04 -19.27
CA PRO A 224 -7.61 13.60 -20.58
C PRO A 224 -7.05 12.21 -20.92
N ARG A 225 -7.66 11.52 -21.86
CA ARG A 225 -7.09 10.30 -22.43
C ARG A 225 -6.33 10.62 -23.71
N ALA A 226 -5.13 10.07 -23.83
CA ALA A 226 -4.41 10.11 -25.11
C ALA A 226 -5.25 9.45 -26.20
N GLY A 227 -5.34 10.10 -27.37
CA GLY A 227 -6.13 9.61 -28.51
C GLY A 227 -7.60 10.08 -28.55
N GLU A 228 -8.15 10.72 -27.51
CA GLU A 228 -9.52 11.27 -27.51
C GLU A 228 -9.60 12.68 -28.16
N GLY A 229 -8.54 13.17 -28.81
CA GLY A 229 -8.54 14.46 -29.52
C GLY A 229 -8.09 15.66 -28.68
N TYR A 230 -7.72 15.45 -27.43
CA TYR A 230 -7.06 16.47 -26.63
C TYR A 230 -5.60 16.64 -27.06
N ARG A 231 -5.15 17.89 -27.12
CA ARG A 231 -3.74 18.22 -27.36
C ARG A 231 -3.08 18.51 -26.04
N VAL A 232 -2.37 17.52 -25.51
CA VAL A 232 -1.69 17.60 -24.22
C VAL A 232 -0.21 17.28 -24.36
N TYR A 233 0.59 17.91 -23.55
CA TYR A 233 2.00 17.60 -23.38
C TYR A 233 2.19 17.00 -21.97
N VAL A 234 2.89 15.89 -21.87
CA VAL A 234 3.12 15.17 -20.64
C VAL A 234 4.56 14.70 -20.62
N GLU A 235 5.27 15.04 -19.57
CA GLU A 235 6.69 14.68 -19.42
C GLU A 235 7.13 14.66 -17.96
N SER A 236 8.39 14.32 -17.71
CA SER A 236 8.94 14.08 -16.37
C SER A 236 9.53 15.32 -15.69
N LEU A 237 9.85 16.37 -16.43
CA LEU A 237 10.44 17.57 -15.87
C LEU A 237 9.43 18.38 -15.04
N THR A 238 9.93 19.30 -14.23
CA THR A 238 9.08 20.35 -13.66
C THR A 238 8.30 21.05 -14.76
N HIS A 239 6.99 21.08 -14.67
CA HIS A 239 6.09 21.58 -15.69
C HIS A 239 5.07 22.55 -15.13
N ASP A 240 4.55 23.40 -16.02
CA ASP A 240 3.42 24.26 -15.71
C ASP A 240 2.06 23.54 -15.86
N GLU A 241 0.97 24.26 -15.68
CA GLU A 241 -0.40 23.71 -15.79
C GLU A 241 -0.73 23.15 -17.18
N ARG A 242 0.02 23.55 -18.22
CA ARG A 242 -0.11 23.05 -19.59
C ARG A 242 0.65 21.75 -19.82
N GLY A 243 1.55 21.39 -18.89
CA GLY A 243 2.47 20.25 -19.00
C GLY A 243 3.81 20.58 -19.65
N TYR A 244 4.07 21.86 -19.99
CA TYR A 244 5.34 22.25 -20.60
C TYR A 244 6.44 22.41 -19.55
N PRO A 245 7.69 22.02 -19.86
CA PRO A 245 8.82 22.15 -18.95
C PRO A 245 9.10 23.61 -18.59
N VAL A 246 9.33 23.86 -17.31
CA VAL A 246 9.63 25.19 -16.78
C VAL A 246 10.79 25.12 -15.81
N MET A 247 11.91 25.78 -16.16
CA MET A 247 13.09 25.89 -15.29
C MET A 247 12.96 27.10 -14.36
N ASN A 248 12.01 27.05 -13.42
CA ASN A 248 11.73 28.11 -12.46
C ASN A 248 11.52 27.53 -11.07
N ALA A 249 12.21 28.07 -10.07
CA ALA A 249 12.19 27.57 -8.69
C ALA A 249 10.80 27.69 -8.03
N ASP A 250 10.08 28.79 -8.28
CA ASP A 250 8.76 29.02 -7.67
C ASP A 250 7.71 28.02 -8.24
N VAL A 251 7.78 27.77 -9.54
CA VAL A 251 6.91 26.79 -10.20
C VAL A 251 7.19 25.38 -9.68
N HIS A 252 8.47 25.03 -9.49
CA HIS A 252 8.87 23.75 -8.93
C HIS A 252 8.36 23.56 -7.48
N ASP A 253 8.58 24.54 -6.61
CA ASP A 253 8.11 24.50 -5.22
C ASP A 253 6.57 24.35 -5.16
N GLN A 254 5.84 25.12 -5.94
CA GLN A 254 4.38 25.03 -6.01
C GLN A 254 3.90 23.66 -6.48
N LEU A 255 4.52 23.10 -7.54
CA LEU A 255 4.18 21.78 -8.07
C LEU A 255 4.42 20.69 -7.03
N VAL A 256 5.62 20.63 -6.44
CA VAL A 256 5.96 19.62 -5.43
C VAL A 256 5.05 19.71 -4.22
N ARG A 257 4.77 20.94 -3.73
CA ARG A 257 3.80 21.12 -2.62
C ARG A 257 2.42 20.62 -2.98
N ARG A 258 1.92 20.92 -4.18
CA ARG A 258 0.60 20.47 -4.63
C ARG A 258 0.53 18.95 -4.71
N LEU A 259 1.54 18.29 -5.29
CA LEU A 259 1.61 16.83 -5.41
C LEU A 259 1.53 16.13 -4.04
N ASN A 260 2.15 16.71 -3.02
CA ASN A 260 2.10 16.19 -1.66
C ASN A 260 0.77 16.55 -0.95
N GLU A 261 0.36 17.80 -1.04
CA GLU A 261 -0.81 18.33 -0.31
C GLU A 261 -2.12 17.67 -0.74
N LYS A 262 -2.27 17.26 -2.02
CA LYS A 262 -3.46 16.56 -2.47
C LYS A 262 -3.74 15.26 -1.70
N LEU A 263 -2.70 14.53 -1.31
CA LEU A 263 -2.83 13.30 -0.50
C LEU A 263 -2.93 13.62 1.00
N ARG A 264 -2.19 14.61 1.50
CA ARG A 264 -2.24 15.03 2.90
C ARG A 264 -3.64 15.52 3.31
N ARG A 265 -4.31 16.30 2.46
CA ARG A 265 -5.70 16.74 2.71
C ARG A 265 -6.68 15.56 2.67
N ALA A 266 -6.38 14.55 1.89
CA ALA A 266 -7.21 13.36 1.78
C ALA A 266 -6.90 12.29 2.85
N TYR A 267 -6.02 12.57 3.80
CA TYR A 267 -5.52 11.63 4.80
C TYR A 267 -6.61 10.74 5.40
N HIS A 268 -7.69 11.32 5.90
CA HIS A 268 -8.80 10.58 6.52
C HIS A 268 -9.65 9.74 5.55
N GLN A 269 -9.51 9.97 4.24
CA GLN A 269 -10.14 9.15 3.20
C GLN A 269 -9.25 7.96 2.80
N ILE A 270 -7.94 8.07 3.01
CA ILE A 270 -6.92 7.13 2.56
C ILE A 270 -6.50 6.19 3.67
N VAL A 271 -6.25 6.73 4.87
CA VAL A 271 -5.67 5.99 5.99
C VAL A 271 -6.71 5.14 6.68
N ASP A 272 -6.34 3.87 6.88
CA ASP A 272 -7.13 2.87 7.57
C ASP A 272 -6.28 2.05 8.54
N TYR A 273 -6.86 1.67 9.66
CA TYR A 273 -6.22 0.89 10.70
C TYR A 273 -7.25 0.14 11.54
N GLU A 274 -6.81 -0.85 12.28
CA GLU A 274 -7.66 -1.60 13.21
C GLU A 274 -7.08 -1.51 14.63
N LEU A 275 -7.95 -1.26 15.60
CA LEU A 275 -7.63 -1.34 17.03
C LEU A 275 -8.35 -2.53 17.65
N VAL A 276 -7.60 -3.42 18.29
CA VAL A 276 -8.14 -4.59 18.99
C VAL A 276 -7.77 -4.51 20.46
N GLU A 277 -8.78 -4.54 21.31
CA GLU A 277 -8.61 -4.52 22.77
C GLU A 277 -7.68 -3.39 23.27
N ALA A 278 -7.68 -2.23 22.60
CA ALA A 278 -6.77 -1.13 22.88
C ALA A 278 -7.29 -0.15 23.93
N GLN A 279 -8.56 -0.22 24.36
CA GLN A 279 -9.21 0.78 25.22
C GLN A 279 -8.61 0.82 26.64
N ASP A 280 -8.28 -0.35 27.19
CA ASP A 280 -7.70 -0.50 28.53
C ASP A 280 -6.22 -0.92 28.52
N ALA A 281 -5.61 -0.92 27.32
CA ALA A 281 -4.25 -1.41 27.13
C ALA A 281 -3.19 -0.55 27.86
N GLU A 282 -2.25 -1.20 28.52
CA GLU A 282 -1.02 -0.59 29.03
C GLU A 282 0.16 -0.76 28.07
N VAL A 283 0.11 -1.80 27.24
CA VAL A 283 1.06 -2.06 26.15
C VAL A 283 0.27 -2.28 24.87
N VAL A 284 0.72 -1.71 23.76
CA VAL A 284 0.11 -1.93 22.46
C VAL A 284 1.12 -2.60 21.54
N VAL A 285 0.71 -3.70 20.94
CA VAL A 285 1.45 -4.34 19.84
C VAL A 285 1.09 -3.63 18.54
N VAL A 286 2.08 -3.35 17.71
CA VAL A 286 1.89 -2.84 16.34
C VAL A 286 2.35 -3.92 15.39
N ALA A 287 1.49 -4.33 14.44
CA ALA A 287 1.83 -5.34 13.45
C ALA A 287 0.95 -5.22 12.21
N TYR A 288 1.47 -5.62 11.06
CA TYR A 288 0.82 -5.53 9.74
C TYR A 288 1.02 -6.81 8.93
N GLY A 289 0.36 -6.94 7.77
CA GLY A 289 0.47 -8.09 6.91
C GLY A 289 0.16 -9.41 7.62
N SER A 290 0.83 -10.49 7.25
CA SER A 290 0.67 -11.79 7.89
C SER A 290 1.05 -11.76 9.38
N THR A 291 2.01 -10.92 9.79
CA THR A 291 2.47 -10.80 11.17
C THR A 291 1.35 -10.31 12.10
N ALA A 292 0.40 -9.50 11.62
CA ALA A 292 -0.74 -9.06 12.41
C ALA A 292 -1.63 -10.22 12.89
N ARG A 293 -1.69 -11.32 12.15
CA ARG A 293 -2.45 -12.54 12.53
C ARG A 293 -1.83 -13.18 13.77
N SER A 294 -0.52 -13.35 13.77
CA SER A 294 0.24 -13.88 14.91
C SER A 294 0.22 -12.93 16.11
N ALA A 295 0.34 -11.63 15.88
CA ALA A 295 0.26 -10.60 16.90
C ALA A 295 -1.11 -10.62 17.61
N ARG A 296 -2.20 -10.77 16.86
CA ARG A 296 -3.55 -10.93 17.43
C ARG A 296 -3.65 -12.12 18.37
N GLN A 297 -3.02 -13.23 18.02
CA GLN A 297 -2.98 -14.41 18.90
C GLN A 297 -2.08 -14.18 20.12
N ALA A 298 -0.93 -13.54 19.96
CA ALA A 298 -0.05 -13.18 21.07
C ALA A 298 -0.76 -12.26 22.09
N VAL A 299 -1.51 -11.25 21.61
CA VAL A 299 -2.33 -10.39 22.47
C VAL A 299 -3.38 -11.20 23.24
N ARG A 300 -4.08 -12.13 22.58
CA ARG A 300 -5.05 -13.01 23.27
C ARG A 300 -4.39 -13.88 24.33
N LEU A 301 -3.19 -14.40 24.08
CA LEU A 301 -2.43 -15.18 25.06
C LEU A 301 -2.00 -14.31 26.26
N ALA A 302 -1.45 -13.13 26.01
CA ALA A 302 -1.08 -12.17 27.04
C ALA A 302 -2.29 -11.78 27.93
N ARG A 303 -3.45 -11.55 27.32
CA ARG A 303 -4.68 -11.23 28.07
C ARG A 303 -5.20 -12.38 28.94
N LYS A 304 -5.00 -13.63 28.53
CA LYS A 304 -5.31 -14.79 29.41
C LYS A 304 -4.49 -14.77 30.69
N GLU A 305 -3.25 -14.27 30.62
CA GLU A 305 -2.35 -14.04 31.76
C GLU A 305 -2.63 -12.69 32.46
N LYS A 306 -3.80 -12.08 32.20
CA LYS A 306 -4.26 -10.81 32.80
C LYS A 306 -3.40 -9.57 32.47
N MET A 307 -2.58 -9.63 31.45
CA MET A 307 -1.86 -8.46 30.94
C MET A 307 -2.80 -7.61 30.08
N ARG A 308 -2.84 -6.30 30.31
CA ARG A 308 -3.66 -5.35 29.54
C ARG A 308 -2.89 -4.95 28.29
N VAL A 309 -3.04 -5.73 27.24
CA VAL A 309 -2.36 -5.58 25.96
C VAL A 309 -3.38 -5.40 24.85
N GLY A 310 -3.13 -4.44 23.95
CA GLY A 310 -3.93 -4.20 22.75
C GLY A 310 -3.11 -4.42 21.48
N LEU A 311 -3.78 -4.34 20.33
CA LEU A 311 -3.16 -4.36 19.01
C LEU A 311 -3.58 -3.11 18.23
N LEU A 312 -2.61 -2.41 17.66
CA LEU A 312 -2.78 -1.49 16.55
C LEU A 312 -2.29 -2.22 15.28
N ARG A 313 -3.19 -2.37 14.31
CA ARG A 313 -2.86 -2.91 13.01
C ARG A 313 -2.99 -1.80 11.97
N PRO A 314 -1.89 -1.20 11.48
CA PRO A 314 -1.94 -0.37 10.29
C PRO A 314 -2.39 -1.22 9.08
N ILE A 315 -3.47 -0.82 8.42
CA ILE A 315 -3.90 -1.33 7.12
C ILE A 315 -3.24 -0.48 6.04
N THR A 316 -3.18 0.82 6.27
CA THR A 316 -2.36 1.77 5.49
C THR A 316 -1.01 1.93 6.17
N LEU A 317 0.06 1.55 5.48
CA LEU A 317 1.43 1.79 5.94
C LEU A 317 1.93 3.18 5.53
N TRP A 318 1.52 3.65 4.37
CA TRP A 318 1.81 5.00 3.90
C TRP A 318 0.54 5.67 3.35
N PRO A 319 0.19 6.88 3.79
CA PRO A 319 0.74 7.61 4.94
C PRO A 319 0.56 6.82 6.24
N PHE A 320 1.56 6.84 7.13
CA PHE A 320 1.49 6.11 8.39
C PHE A 320 0.44 6.71 9.33
N PRO A 321 -0.33 5.89 10.08
CA PRO A 321 -1.34 6.36 11.04
C PRO A 321 -0.71 6.88 12.34
N GLY A 322 0.21 7.83 12.24
CA GLY A 322 0.98 8.38 13.36
C GLY A 322 0.10 9.01 14.44
N HIS A 323 -0.98 9.70 14.04
CA HIS A 323 -1.94 10.27 14.99
C HIS A 323 -2.51 9.23 15.97
N VAL A 324 -2.72 7.98 15.51
CA VAL A 324 -3.21 6.90 16.39
C VAL A 324 -2.15 6.50 17.40
N VAL A 325 -0.87 6.50 17.01
CA VAL A 325 0.24 6.24 17.93
C VAL A 325 0.34 7.36 18.97
N GLU A 326 0.22 8.63 18.57
CA GLU A 326 0.19 9.78 19.48
C GLU A 326 -0.97 9.69 20.49
N GLU A 327 -2.20 9.40 20.02
CA GLU A 327 -3.37 9.22 20.88
C GLU A 327 -3.19 8.07 21.87
N LEU A 328 -2.65 6.94 21.41
CA LEU A 328 -2.36 5.79 22.27
C LEU A 328 -1.26 6.14 23.29
N SER A 329 -0.24 6.90 22.92
CA SER A 329 0.88 7.29 23.79
C SER A 329 0.45 8.05 25.03
N ALA A 330 -0.68 8.76 25.00
CA ALA A 330 -1.23 9.45 26.16
C ALA A 330 -1.63 8.47 27.30
N ARG A 331 -1.94 7.23 26.98
CA ARG A 331 -2.49 6.25 27.95
C ARG A 331 -1.67 4.97 28.08
N VAL A 332 -0.95 4.54 27.04
CA VAL A 332 -0.10 3.34 27.09
C VAL A 332 1.28 3.67 27.67
N ARG A 333 2.02 2.65 28.07
CA ARG A 333 3.34 2.77 28.68
C ARG A 333 4.46 2.34 27.75
N ALA A 334 4.14 1.47 26.81
CA ALA A 334 5.09 0.94 25.83
C ALA A 334 4.38 0.46 24.57
N PHE A 335 5.15 0.38 23.49
CA PHE A 335 4.77 -0.29 22.26
C PHE A 335 5.67 -1.51 22.03
N VAL A 336 5.11 -2.54 21.38
CA VAL A 336 5.86 -3.69 20.85
C VAL A 336 5.60 -3.74 19.35
N VAL A 337 6.61 -3.63 18.51
CA VAL A 337 6.43 -3.71 17.06
C VAL A 337 6.89 -5.07 16.58
N ALA A 338 5.96 -5.83 15.99
CA ALA A 338 6.20 -7.16 15.46
C ALA A 338 6.23 -7.12 13.92
N GLU A 339 7.38 -7.45 13.34
CA GLU A 339 7.59 -7.33 11.88
C GLU A 339 8.68 -8.27 11.35
N LEU A 340 8.53 -8.70 10.08
CA LEU A 340 9.46 -9.60 9.40
C LEU A 340 10.61 -8.83 8.73
N ASN A 341 11.21 -7.91 9.49
CA ASN A 341 12.41 -7.14 9.18
C ASN A 341 13.09 -6.71 10.48
N LEU A 342 14.13 -5.89 10.42
CA LEU A 342 14.92 -5.46 11.57
C LEU A 342 14.49 -4.08 12.13
N GLY A 343 13.19 -3.78 12.14
CA GLY A 343 12.64 -2.59 12.79
C GLY A 343 12.34 -1.43 11.85
N GLN A 344 11.80 -1.67 10.66
CA GLN A 344 11.45 -0.59 9.74
C GLN A 344 10.24 0.22 10.24
N VAL A 345 9.15 -0.44 10.61
CA VAL A 345 7.97 0.22 11.18
C VAL A 345 8.20 0.64 12.63
N ALA A 346 9.05 -0.07 13.38
CA ALA A 346 9.42 0.35 14.74
C ALA A 346 9.96 1.79 14.77
N ARG A 347 10.86 2.14 13.82
CA ARG A 347 11.40 3.50 13.68
C ARG A 347 10.33 4.53 13.34
N GLU A 348 9.31 4.13 12.59
CA GLU A 348 8.20 5.02 12.29
C GLU A 348 7.31 5.22 13.52
N VAL A 349 7.05 4.18 14.30
CA VAL A 349 6.34 4.31 15.59
C VAL A 349 7.09 5.24 16.55
N GLU A 350 8.41 5.11 16.65
CA GLU A 350 9.28 5.99 17.50
C GLU A 350 9.14 7.47 17.17
N ARG A 351 8.82 7.84 15.94
CA ARG A 351 8.61 9.25 15.55
C ARG A 351 7.38 9.90 16.19
N PHE A 352 6.42 9.10 16.66
CA PHE A 352 5.13 9.56 17.18
C PHE A 352 4.95 9.29 18.67
N THR A 353 5.99 8.85 19.38
CA THR A 353 5.88 8.54 20.81
C THR A 353 7.20 8.72 21.56
N ASP A 354 7.13 9.22 22.80
CA ASP A 354 8.23 9.18 23.76
C ASP A 354 8.20 7.90 24.64
N ARG A 355 7.28 6.98 24.37
CA ARG A 355 7.17 5.71 25.09
C ARG A 355 8.19 4.71 24.55
N PRO A 356 8.74 3.83 25.41
CA PRO A 356 9.62 2.77 24.94
C PRO A 356 8.98 1.91 23.86
N VAL A 357 9.75 1.65 22.78
CA VAL A 357 9.36 0.77 21.68
C VAL A 357 10.25 -0.47 21.70
N TYR A 358 9.63 -1.64 21.76
CA TYR A 358 10.29 -2.95 21.79
C TYR A 358 10.11 -3.65 20.45
N GLY A 359 11.19 -4.11 19.84
CA GLY A 359 11.14 -4.86 18.60
C GLY A 359 10.92 -6.36 18.83
N ALA A 360 9.90 -6.93 18.19
CA ALA A 360 9.77 -8.36 17.95
C ALA A 360 10.09 -8.61 16.49
N ASN A 361 11.38 -8.80 16.17
CA ASN A 361 11.89 -8.79 14.82
C ASN A 361 12.33 -10.17 14.36
N HIS A 362 12.06 -10.51 13.11
CA HIS A 362 12.57 -11.70 12.46
C HIS A 362 12.80 -11.45 10.97
N ALA A 363 14.00 -11.73 10.47
CA ALA A 363 14.36 -11.53 9.06
C ALA A 363 14.76 -12.84 8.35
N GLY A 364 14.40 -13.99 8.91
CA GLY A 364 14.86 -15.30 8.47
C GLY A 364 13.94 -16.02 7.49
N GLY A 365 13.03 -15.33 6.78
CA GLY A 365 12.21 -15.92 5.74
C GLY A 365 11.14 -16.90 6.23
N ARG A 366 10.63 -16.74 7.44
CA ARG A 366 9.55 -17.56 7.99
C ARG A 366 8.50 -16.71 8.69
N MET A 367 7.29 -17.20 8.73
CA MET A 367 6.22 -16.61 9.53
C MET A 367 6.66 -16.42 10.98
N MET A 368 6.32 -15.29 11.58
CA MET A 368 6.56 -15.04 13.00
C MET A 368 5.46 -15.70 13.83
N PRO A 369 5.74 -16.76 14.59
CA PRO A 369 4.74 -17.36 15.46
C PRO A 369 4.50 -16.50 16.71
N PRO A 370 3.33 -16.63 17.38
CA PRO A 370 3.02 -15.87 18.60
C PRO A 370 4.06 -16.00 19.71
N GLU A 371 4.75 -17.12 19.76
CA GLU A 371 5.80 -17.46 20.75
C GLU A 371 7.05 -16.57 20.62
N LEU A 372 7.26 -15.92 19.48
CA LEU A 372 8.34 -14.92 19.29
C LEU A 372 7.89 -13.51 19.69
N ILE A 373 6.60 -13.23 19.67
CA ILE A 373 6.03 -11.93 20.02
C ILE A 373 5.76 -11.85 21.54
N LEU A 374 5.23 -12.91 22.13
CA LEU A 374 4.79 -12.96 23.52
C LEU A 374 5.90 -12.58 24.52
N PRO A 375 7.15 -13.08 24.42
CA PRO A 375 8.23 -12.67 25.34
C PRO A 375 8.52 -11.17 25.32
N ARG A 376 8.39 -10.53 24.17
CA ARG A 376 8.57 -9.07 24.04
C ARG A 376 7.42 -8.30 24.68
N ILE A 377 6.20 -8.81 24.59
CA ILE A 377 5.05 -8.27 25.31
C ILE A 377 5.26 -8.36 26.82
N GLU A 378 5.70 -9.52 27.31
CA GLU A 378 5.98 -9.75 28.74
C GLU A 378 7.09 -8.84 29.27
N GLU A 379 8.16 -8.64 28.50
CA GLU A 379 9.25 -7.70 28.80
C GLU A 379 8.71 -6.28 28.94
N ALA A 380 8.06 -5.76 27.89
CA ALA A 380 7.48 -4.42 27.87
C ALA A 380 6.46 -4.21 29.01
N TYR A 381 5.63 -5.20 29.29
CA TYR A 381 4.64 -5.15 30.36
C TYR A 381 5.29 -5.12 31.75
N ARG A 382 6.33 -5.92 31.97
CA ARG A 382 7.10 -5.96 33.23
C ARG A 382 7.81 -4.64 33.51
N ASP A 383 8.48 -4.08 32.51
CA ASP A 383 9.18 -2.80 32.63
C ASP A 383 8.21 -1.65 32.89
N ALA A 384 7.05 -1.68 32.25
CA ALA A 384 5.95 -0.76 32.50
C ALA A 384 5.43 -0.83 33.96
N GLN A 385 5.39 -2.03 34.59
CA GLN A 385 5.02 -2.20 36.00
C GLN A 385 6.13 -1.78 36.97
N GLY A 386 7.40 -2.05 36.63
CA GLY A 386 8.57 -1.63 37.41
C GLY A 386 8.69 -0.11 37.55
N SER A 387 8.33 0.62 36.52
CA SER A 387 8.26 2.09 36.55
C SER A 387 7.19 2.65 37.51
N ARG A 388 6.10 1.91 37.77
CA ARG A 388 5.10 2.25 38.82
C ARG A 388 5.67 2.21 40.22
N ARG A 389 6.55 1.23 40.54
CA ARG A 389 7.14 1.07 41.90
C ARG A 389 8.16 2.17 42.22
N ARG A 390 8.82 2.78 41.22
CA ARG A 390 9.80 3.87 41.43
C ARG A 390 9.15 5.22 41.73
N TYR A 391 7.87 5.41 41.42
CA TYR A 391 7.11 6.64 41.63
C TYR A 391 6.07 6.57 42.76
N ALA A 392 5.97 5.44 43.47
CA ALA A 392 5.16 5.40 44.70
C ALA A 392 5.91 6.20 45.79
N PRO A 393 5.32 7.28 46.34
CA PRO A 393 5.98 7.99 47.46
C PRO A 393 6.12 6.98 48.59
N ALA A 394 7.35 6.92 49.16
CA ALA A 394 7.58 6.18 50.39
C ALA A 394 6.66 6.79 51.44
N GLY A 395 5.65 6.03 51.89
CA GLY A 395 4.73 6.39 52.95
C GLY A 395 5.43 6.32 54.32
#